data_faaf5e1a060568e7143cecead502f4bc
#
_entry.id   faaf5e1a060568e7143cecead502f4bc
#
_cell.length_a   1.000
_cell.length_b   1.000
_cell.length_c   1.000
_cell.angle_alpha   90.00
_cell.angle_beta   90.00
_cell.angle_gamma   90.00
#
_symmetry.space_group_name_H-M   'P 1'
#
loop_
_entity.id
_entity.type
_entity.pdbx_description
1 polymer ?
#
loop_
_entity_poly.entity_id
_entity_poly.type
_entity_poly.pdbx_seq_one_letter_code
_entity_poly.pdbx_strand_id
1 'polypeptide(L)'
;MPGDFDAGIIQTDFDRLALLSRDSWDHNSHYGDFLLKHIPQNCESALEIGCGTGAFARLMAKRAGRVLALDLSPQMIQIARERSQEYANIDFRVANVLEWKFPAGQFNCVASIATLHHLPMEEMLTKMKSALKANGTLLVLDLFQGEGLPDVLRSALAVLVSPILKLLKTGRVRPSRAEREAWAEHGQRDVYLTLSQVRKICADVLPGAQVRKHLLWRYSIIWKKAAKGPG
;
A
#
# COMPACT_ATOMS: atom_id res chain seq x y z
N MET A 1 8.20 22.01 2.80
CA MET A 1 8.03 21.04 3.89
C MET A 1 6.86 20.15 3.49
N PRO A 2 6.97 18.81 3.41
CA PRO A 2 5.77 17.99 3.34
C PRO A 2 4.94 18.30 4.60
N GLY A 3 3.61 18.39 4.46
CA GLY A 3 2.72 18.76 5.56
C GLY A 3 3.01 17.93 6.80
N ASP A 4 2.88 18.55 7.99
CA ASP A 4 3.08 17.86 9.25
C ASP A 4 2.18 16.62 9.30
N PHE A 5 2.82 15.44 9.44
CA PHE A 5 2.13 14.19 9.63
C PHE A 5 1.43 14.23 11.01
N ASP A 6 0.14 14.48 11.01
CA ASP A 6 -0.68 14.38 12.22
C ASP A 6 -1.35 13.01 12.28
N ALA A 7 -0.74 12.12 13.04
CA ALA A 7 -1.24 10.75 13.23
C ALA A 7 -2.68 10.72 13.74
N GLY A 8 -3.10 11.68 14.59
CA GLY A 8 -4.45 11.74 15.14
C GLY A 8 -5.51 12.08 14.10
N ILE A 9 -5.20 13.02 13.21
CA ILE A 9 -6.10 13.40 12.11
C ILE A 9 -6.23 12.22 11.12
N ILE A 10 -5.10 11.64 10.72
CA ILE A 10 -5.07 10.51 9.78
C ILE A 10 -5.84 9.32 10.37
N GLN A 11 -5.61 9.00 11.65
CA GLN A 11 -6.34 7.91 12.32
C GLN A 11 -7.85 8.17 12.31
N THR A 12 -8.30 9.39 12.65
CA THR A 12 -9.73 9.74 12.68
C THR A 12 -10.37 9.62 11.30
N ASP A 13 -9.68 10.06 10.24
CA ASP A 13 -10.14 9.94 8.86
C ASP A 13 -10.31 8.46 8.46
N PHE A 14 -9.32 7.62 8.77
CA PHE A 14 -9.38 6.19 8.45
C PHE A 14 -10.39 5.42 9.31
N ASP A 15 -10.58 5.79 10.58
CA ASP A 15 -11.65 5.21 11.41
C ASP A 15 -13.03 5.47 10.81
N ARG A 16 -13.26 6.70 10.30
CA ARG A 16 -14.50 7.05 9.58
C ARG A 16 -14.63 6.31 8.26
N LEU A 17 -13.56 6.24 7.46
CA LEU A 17 -13.54 5.53 6.19
C LEU A 17 -13.76 4.02 6.38
N ALA A 18 -13.25 3.44 7.46
CA ALA A 18 -13.45 2.04 7.81
C ALA A 18 -14.94 1.68 7.91
N LEU A 19 -15.74 2.51 8.57
CA LEU A 19 -17.19 2.30 8.73
C LEU A 19 -17.95 2.37 7.41
N LEU A 20 -17.42 3.06 6.42
CA LEU A 20 -18.00 3.20 5.08
C LEU A 20 -17.46 2.16 4.10
N SER A 21 -16.34 1.53 4.44
CA SER A 21 -15.64 0.58 3.57
C SER A 21 -16.46 -0.71 3.42
N ARG A 22 -16.81 -1.02 2.19
CA ARG A 22 -17.33 -2.32 1.79
C ARG A 22 -16.19 -3.09 1.13
N ASP A 23 -16.19 -4.42 1.25
CA ASP A 23 -15.26 -5.29 0.50
C ASP A 23 -15.63 -5.25 -0.99
N SER A 24 -15.49 -4.10 -1.59
CA SER A 24 -15.74 -3.87 -3.00
C SER A 24 -14.41 -3.62 -3.71
N TRP A 25 -14.35 -3.97 -4.98
CA TRP A 25 -13.21 -3.66 -5.83
C TRP A 25 -12.87 -2.16 -5.78
N ASP A 26 -11.59 -1.86 -5.65
CA ASP A 26 -11.00 -0.54 -5.74
C ASP A 26 -9.81 -0.54 -6.72
N HIS A 27 -9.20 0.63 -6.93
CA HIS A 27 -8.04 0.77 -7.80
C HIS A 27 -6.80 0.01 -7.30
N ASN A 28 -6.69 -0.24 -5.99
CA ASN A 28 -5.57 -0.96 -5.39
C ASN A 28 -5.71 -2.46 -5.62
N SER A 29 -6.91 -2.99 -5.37
CA SER A 29 -7.22 -4.41 -5.55
C SER A 29 -7.06 -4.88 -7.00
N HIS A 30 -7.21 -3.96 -7.98
CA HIS A 30 -6.94 -4.24 -9.40
C HIS A 30 -5.50 -4.74 -9.63
N TYR A 31 -4.55 -4.29 -8.83
CA TYR A 31 -3.14 -4.67 -8.96
C TYR A 31 -2.70 -5.78 -7.99
N GLY A 32 -3.62 -6.35 -7.22
CA GLY A 32 -3.31 -7.40 -6.25
C GLY A 32 -2.59 -8.59 -6.86
N ASP A 33 -3.11 -9.13 -7.97
CA ASP A 33 -2.49 -10.26 -8.68
C ASP A 33 -1.13 -9.93 -9.28
N PHE A 34 -0.93 -8.68 -9.73
CA PHE A 34 0.36 -8.20 -10.21
C PHE A 34 1.39 -8.22 -9.09
N LEU A 35 1.04 -7.68 -7.92
CA LEU A 35 1.94 -7.66 -6.76
C LEU A 35 2.21 -9.06 -6.21
N LEU A 36 1.18 -9.91 -6.18
CA LEU A 36 1.27 -11.28 -5.69
C LEU A 36 2.33 -12.11 -6.44
N LYS A 37 2.52 -11.86 -7.74
CA LYS A 37 3.56 -12.52 -8.56
C LYS A 37 4.99 -12.19 -8.13
N HIS A 38 5.18 -11.10 -7.39
CA HIS A 38 6.50 -10.64 -6.94
C HIS A 38 6.81 -11.07 -5.49
N ILE A 39 5.85 -11.66 -4.78
CA ILE A 39 6.12 -12.29 -3.47
C ILE A 39 7.00 -13.50 -3.71
N PRO A 40 8.12 -13.68 -2.95
CA PRO A 40 8.99 -14.83 -3.08
C PRO A 40 8.22 -16.16 -2.94
N GLN A 41 8.58 -17.18 -3.72
CA GLN A 41 7.92 -18.50 -3.63
C GLN A 41 8.04 -19.15 -2.24
N ASN A 42 9.19 -18.99 -1.59
CA ASN A 42 9.45 -19.49 -0.23
C ASN A 42 9.34 -18.34 0.79
N CYS A 43 8.20 -17.67 0.82
CA CYS A 43 7.94 -16.57 1.74
C CYS A 43 7.47 -17.11 3.10
N GLU A 44 8.39 -17.28 4.06
CA GLU A 44 8.06 -17.72 5.42
C GLU A 44 7.34 -16.60 6.20
N SER A 45 7.78 -15.35 6.02
CA SER A 45 7.28 -14.20 6.78
C SER A 45 7.15 -12.97 5.89
N ALA A 46 6.02 -12.30 6.00
CA ALA A 46 5.71 -11.06 5.31
C ALA A 46 5.21 -9.98 6.27
N LEU A 47 5.45 -8.72 5.93
CA LEU A 47 4.96 -7.54 6.62
C LEU A 47 4.16 -6.68 5.66
N GLU A 48 2.97 -6.26 6.05
CA GLU A 48 2.21 -5.22 5.35
C GLU A 48 2.09 -3.98 6.23
N ILE A 49 2.37 -2.81 5.66
CA ILE A 49 2.30 -1.49 6.28
C ILE A 49 1.09 -0.74 5.71
N GLY A 50 0.16 -0.32 6.57
CA GLY A 50 -1.10 0.29 6.17
C GLY A 50 -2.04 -0.74 5.55
N CYS A 51 -2.38 -1.79 6.29
CA CYS A 51 -3.14 -2.91 5.74
C CYS A 51 -4.63 -2.61 5.53
N GLY A 52 -5.14 -1.49 6.07
CA GLY A 52 -6.54 -1.14 6.00
C GLY A 52 -7.44 -2.29 6.47
N THR A 53 -8.44 -2.65 5.67
CA THR A 53 -9.36 -3.79 5.96
C THR A 53 -8.77 -5.17 5.64
N GLY A 54 -7.45 -5.28 5.43
CA GLY A 54 -6.72 -6.52 5.26
C GLY A 54 -6.83 -7.18 3.88
N ALA A 55 -7.25 -6.43 2.85
CA ALA A 55 -7.48 -7.01 1.53
C ALA A 55 -6.20 -7.61 0.92
N PHE A 56 -5.09 -6.91 0.98
CA PHE A 56 -3.82 -7.41 0.44
C PHE A 56 -3.14 -8.38 1.42
N ALA A 57 -3.30 -8.21 2.75
CA ALA A 57 -2.84 -9.19 3.75
C ALA A 57 -3.40 -10.59 3.46
N ARG A 58 -4.71 -10.71 3.12
CA ARG A 58 -5.32 -11.98 2.73
C ARG A 58 -4.72 -12.56 1.43
N LEU A 59 -4.33 -11.72 0.48
CA LEU A 59 -3.61 -12.19 -0.72
C LEU A 59 -2.20 -12.68 -0.37
N MET A 60 -1.46 -11.93 0.47
CA MET A 60 -0.14 -12.32 0.95
C MET A 60 -0.18 -13.64 1.73
N ALA A 61 -1.20 -13.86 2.55
CA ALA A 61 -1.39 -15.07 3.36
C ALA A 61 -1.51 -16.36 2.54
N LYS A 62 -1.91 -16.25 1.26
CA LYS A 62 -1.94 -17.39 0.32
C LYS A 62 -0.53 -17.82 -0.17
N ARG A 63 0.48 -16.98 0.07
CA ARG A 63 1.86 -17.17 -0.41
C ARG A 63 2.90 -17.16 0.72
N ALA A 64 2.56 -16.55 1.86
CA ALA A 64 3.46 -16.44 3.00
C ALA A 64 3.04 -17.39 4.12
N GLY A 65 4.01 -17.97 4.82
CA GLY A 65 3.75 -18.80 5.99
C GLY A 65 3.09 -18.03 7.13
N ARG A 66 3.48 -16.77 7.31
CA ARG A 66 2.84 -15.82 8.24
C ARG A 66 2.88 -14.41 7.69
N VAL A 67 1.87 -13.62 7.99
CA VAL A 67 1.76 -12.20 7.66
C VAL A 67 1.58 -11.39 8.93
N LEU A 68 2.43 -10.39 9.15
CA LEU A 68 2.18 -9.32 10.11
C LEU A 68 1.60 -8.13 9.34
N ALA A 69 0.43 -7.66 9.74
CA ALA A 69 -0.28 -6.58 9.05
C ALA A 69 -0.54 -5.44 10.04
N LEU A 70 0.00 -4.27 9.73
CA LEU A 70 -0.03 -3.08 10.58
C LEU A 70 -0.93 -2.02 9.99
N ASP A 71 -1.74 -1.38 10.82
CA ASP A 71 -2.50 -0.17 10.48
C ASP A 71 -2.58 0.77 11.66
N LEU A 72 -2.72 2.07 11.39
CA LEU A 72 -2.87 3.10 12.41
C LEU A 72 -4.27 3.10 13.01
N SER A 73 -5.30 2.73 12.22
CA SER A 73 -6.71 2.77 12.61
C SER A 73 -7.14 1.50 13.35
N PRO A 74 -7.59 1.59 14.62
CA PRO A 74 -8.21 0.47 15.33
C PRO A 74 -9.44 -0.09 14.61
N GLN A 75 -10.24 0.78 13.97
CA GLN A 75 -11.44 0.36 13.24
C GLN A 75 -11.09 -0.45 11.99
N MET A 76 -10.05 -0.04 11.23
CA MET A 76 -9.55 -0.82 10.10
C MET A 76 -9.09 -2.21 10.55
N ILE A 77 -8.32 -2.29 11.64
CA ILE A 77 -7.84 -3.57 12.20
C ILE A 77 -9.00 -4.46 12.67
N GLN A 78 -10.02 -3.88 13.31
CA GLN A 78 -11.19 -4.66 13.71
C GLN A 78 -11.86 -5.30 12.48
N ILE A 79 -12.15 -4.51 11.45
CA ILE A 79 -12.76 -4.99 10.20
C ILE A 79 -11.85 -6.01 9.50
N ALA A 80 -10.53 -5.76 9.49
CA ALA A 80 -9.57 -6.69 8.90
C ALA A 80 -9.62 -8.07 9.55
N ARG A 81 -9.69 -8.14 10.89
CA ARG A 81 -9.83 -9.39 11.64
C ARG A 81 -11.17 -10.09 11.34
N GLU A 82 -12.27 -9.34 11.36
CA GLU A 82 -13.61 -9.88 11.05
C GLU A 82 -13.67 -10.51 9.65
N ARG A 83 -13.04 -9.86 8.65
CA ARG A 83 -13.02 -10.32 7.26
C ARG A 83 -11.97 -11.39 6.96
N SER A 84 -11.11 -11.69 7.93
CA SER A 84 -9.98 -12.60 7.74
C SER A 84 -10.02 -13.81 8.66
N GLN A 85 -11.18 -14.20 9.18
CA GLN A 85 -11.36 -15.32 10.12
C GLN A 85 -10.85 -16.66 9.56
N GLU A 86 -10.85 -16.82 8.24
CA GLU A 86 -10.36 -18.02 7.56
C GLU A 86 -8.82 -18.07 7.43
N TYR A 87 -8.11 -16.98 7.81
CA TYR A 87 -6.66 -16.85 7.65
C TYR A 87 -5.96 -16.88 9.00
N ALA A 88 -5.68 -18.07 9.54
CA ALA A 88 -5.00 -18.23 10.84
C ALA A 88 -3.54 -17.73 10.83
N ASN A 89 -2.96 -17.47 9.66
CA ASN A 89 -1.58 -17.04 9.48
C ASN A 89 -1.41 -15.52 9.33
N ILE A 90 -2.44 -14.71 9.63
CA ILE A 90 -2.34 -13.25 9.64
C ILE A 90 -2.45 -12.72 11.07
N ASP A 91 -1.46 -11.93 11.48
CA ASP A 91 -1.44 -11.18 12.74
C ASP A 91 -1.71 -9.69 12.44
N PHE A 92 -2.90 -9.21 12.77
CA PHE A 92 -3.30 -7.82 12.60
C PHE A 92 -3.02 -7.01 13.86
N ARG A 93 -2.27 -5.90 13.74
CA ARG A 93 -1.94 -5.03 14.87
C ARG A 93 -2.19 -3.57 14.57
N VAL A 94 -2.75 -2.86 15.56
CA VAL A 94 -2.78 -1.39 15.54
C VAL A 94 -1.38 -0.88 15.85
N ALA A 95 -0.82 -0.06 14.96
CA ALA A 95 0.51 0.50 15.15
C ALA A 95 0.71 1.80 14.36
N ASN A 96 1.32 2.81 15.01
CA ASN A 96 1.93 3.91 14.30
C ASN A 96 3.29 3.46 13.74
N VAL A 97 3.38 3.30 12.44
CA VAL A 97 4.60 2.78 11.79
C VAL A 97 5.80 3.73 11.87
N LEU A 98 5.59 5.00 12.18
CA LEU A 98 6.69 5.93 12.43
C LEU A 98 7.39 5.65 13.76
N GLU A 99 6.64 5.19 14.76
CA GLU A 99 7.14 4.86 16.10
C GLU A 99 7.48 3.38 16.24
N TRP A 100 6.93 2.54 15.35
CA TRP A 100 7.10 1.10 15.43
C TRP A 100 8.56 0.69 15.17
N LYS A 101 9.10 -0.17 16.05
CA LYS A 101 10.45 -0.69 15.92
C LYS A 101 10.48 -1.83 14.90
N PHE A 102 10.93 -1.54 13.71
CA PHE A 102 11.07 -2.54 12.65
C PHE A 102 12.18 -3.54 13.00
N PRO A 103 11.85 -4.83 13.13
CA PRO A 103 12.87 -5.84 13.40
C PRO A 103 13.73 -6.05 12.15
N ALA A 104 15.05 -5.88 12.29
CA ALA A 104 15.97 -5.98 11.17
C ALA A 104 16.06 -7.43 10.62
N GLY A 105 15.98 -7.57 9.31
CA GLY A 105 16.23 -8.85 8.63
C GLY A 105 15.25 -9.97 8.97
N GLN A 106 13.99 -9.67 9.27
CA GLN A 106 13.00 -10.69 9.67
C GLN A 106 12.03 -11.12 8.57
N PHE A 107 11.82 -10.29 7.55
CA PHE A 107 10.78 -10.57 6.56
C PHE A 107 11.35 -10.95 5.20
N ASN A 108 10.73 -11.93 4.55
CA ASN A 108 11.01 -12.28 3.17
C ASN A 108 10.33 -11.30 2.19
N CYS A 109 9.22 -10.70 2.61
CA CYS A 109 8.49 -9.70 1.86
C CYS A 109 8.02 -8.57 2.78
N VAL A 110 8.21 -7.32 2.35
CA VAL A 110 7.61 -6.13 3.01
C VAL A 110 6.83 -5.38 1.96
N ALA A 111 5.55 -5.13 2.23
CA ALA A 111 4.64 -4.49 1.31
C ALA A 111 3.96 -3.26 1.93
N SER A 112 3.57 -2.30 1.08
CA SER A 112 2.72 -1.17 1.45
C SER A 112 1.86 -0.78 0.25
N ILE A 113 0.54 -0.68 0.48
CA ILE A 113 -0.44 -0.39 -0.56
C ILE A 113 -1.20 0.88 -0.21
N ALA A 114 -1.06 1.93 -1.04
CA ALA A 114 -1.73 3.22 -0.89
C ALA A 114 -1.61 3.82 0.53
N THR A 115 -0.38 3.86 1.05
CA THR A 115 -0.10 4.31 2.42
C THR A 115 1.10 5.25 2.48
N LEU A 116 2.14 5.05 1.66
CA LEU A 116 3.39 5.79 1.78
C LEU A 116 3.24 7.29 1.45
N HIS A 117 2.22 7.67 0.69
CA HIS A 117 1.95 9.09 0.40
C HIS A 117 1.53 9.89 1.65
N HIS A 118 1.14 9.23 2.75
CA HIS A 118 0.89 9.86 4.05
C HIS A 118 2.14 9.93 4.94
N LEU A 119 3.25 9.35 4.53
CA LEU A 119 4.41 9.10 5.39
C LEU A 119 5.69 9.71 4.78
N PRO A 120 6.71 10.01 5.59
CA PRO A 120 8.02 10.41 5.08
C PRO A 120 8.64 9.25 4.30
N MET A 121 8.50 9.28 2.97
CA MET A 121 8.78 8.16 2.08
C MET A 121 10.21 7.62 2.22
N GLU A 122 11.21 8.49 2.26
CA GLU A 122 12.62 8.09 2.36
C GLU A 122 12.92 7.31 3.64
N GLU A 123 12.42 7.83 4.77
CA GLU A 123 12.53 7.17 6.08
C GLU A 123 11.84 5.80 6.06
N MET A 124 10.62 5.75 5.54
CA MET A 124 9.85 4.50 5.50
C MET A 124 10.47 3.46 4.60
N LEU A 125 10.95 3.82 3.40
CA LEU A 125 11.67 2.89 2.53
C LEU A 125 12.95 2.36 3.20
N THR A 126 13.65 3.20 3.98
CA THR A 126 14.83 2.79 4.75
C THR A 126 14.45 1.77 5.85
N LYS A 127 13.37 2.03 6.60
CA LYS A 127 12.85 1.09 7.62
C LYS A 127 12.41 -0.24 6.98
N MET A 128 11.66 -0.18 5.87
CA MET A 128 11.21 -1.36 5.12
C MET A 128 12.41 -2.18 4.60
N LYS A 129 13.42 -1.53 4.02
CA LYS A 129 14.67 -2.15 3.57
C LYS A 129 15.40 -2.86 4.71
N SER A 130 15.48 -2.23 5.89
CA SER A 130 16.16 -2.81 7.05
C SER A 130 15.46 -4.08 7.54
N ALA A 131 14.12 -4.10 7.54
CA ALA A 131 13.30 -5.21 7.98
C ALA A 131 13.40 -6.47 7.08
N LEU A 132 13.83 -6.30 5.84
CA LEU A 132 13.98 -7.41 4.89
C LEU A 132 15.18 -8.30 5.18
N LYS A 133 14.97 -9.61 5.09
CA LYS A 133 16.04 -10.61 4.97
C LYS A 133 16.89 -10.36 3.70
N ALA A 134 18.08 -10.92 3.62
CA ALA A 134 18.79 -11.05 2.35
C ALA A 134 17.91 -11.78 1.32
N ASN A 135 17.95 -11.37 0.06
CA ASN A 135 17.08 -11.83 -1.03
C ASN A 135 15.57 -11.53 -0.82
N GLY A 136 15.19 -10.81 0.22
CA GLY A 136 13.81 -10.40 0.45
C GLY A 136 13.34 -9.35 -0.56
N THR A 137 12.03 -9.24 -0.74
CA THR A 137 11.39 -8.36 -1.73
C THR A 137 10.60 -7.24 -1.04
N LEU A 138 10.79 -6.00 -1.51
CA LEU A 138 10.00 -4.83 -1.15
C LEU A 138 8.99 -4.57 -2.26
N LEU A 139 7.72 -4.42 -1.89
CA LEU A 139 6.61 -4.15 -2.80
C LEU A 139 5.86 -2.89 -2.35
N VAL A 140 5.73 -1.91 -3.23
CA VAL A 140 4.89 -0.75 -3.00
C VAL A 140 3.95 -0.58 -4.19
N LEU A 141 2.70 -0.26 -3.88
CA LEU A 141 1.75 0.30 -4.83
C LEU A 141 1.19 1.57 -4.23
N ASP A 142 1.37 2.71 -4.89
CA ASP A 142 0.93 3.97 -4.33
C ASP A 142 0.46 4.96 -5.39
N LEU A 143 -0.06 6.10 -4.95
CA LEU A 143 -0.53 7.19 -5.78
C LEU A 143 0.60 8.15 -6.11
N PHE A 144 0.49 8.84 -7.25
CA PHE A 144 1.44 9.86 -7.66
C PHE A 144 0.74 11.08 -8.25
N GLN A 145 1.40 12.23 -8.14
CA GLN A 145 0.99 13.44 -8.85
C GLN A 145 1.42 13.37 -10.31
N GLY A 146 0.48 13.57 -11.22
CA GLY A 146 0.75 13.56 -12.65
C GLY A 146 1.62 14.75 -13.08
N GLU A 147 2.52 14.54 -14.04
CA GLU A 147 3.41 15.54 -14.63
C GLU A 147 3.21 15.60 -16.14
N GLY A 148 2.78 16.78 -16.66
CA GLY A 148 2.72 17.07 -18.07
C GLY A 148 1.56 16.40 -18.85
N LEU A 149 1.52 16.67 -20.17
CA LEU A 149 0.46 16.23 -21.08
C LEU A 149 0.25 14.70 -21.14
N PRO A 150 1.29 13.85 -21.14
CA PRO A 150 1.08 12.40 -21.17
C PRO A 150 0.29 11.88 -19.98
N ASP A 151 0.39 12.52 -18.81
CA ASP A 151 -0.34 12.13 -17.61
C ASP A 151 -1.78 12.62 -17.63
N VAL A 152 -2.03 13.77 -18.22
CA VAL A 152 -3.39 14.28 -18.48
C VAL A 152 -4.16 13.31 -19.38
N LEU A 153 -3.56 12.87 -20.50
CA LEU A 153 -4.17 11.90 -21.41
C LEU A 153 -4.43 10.55 -20.75
N ARG A 154 -3.47 10.08 -19.95
CA ARG A 154 -3.62 8.82 -19.19
C ARG A 154 -4.69 8.92 -18.11
N SER A 155 -4.80 10.08 -17.45
CA SER A 155 -5.85 10.36 -16.47
C SER A 155 -7.23 10.39 -17.14
N ALA A 156 -7.37 11.00 -18.31
CA ALA A 156 -8.61 10.97 -19.08
C ALA A 156 -9.03 9.53 -19.42
N LEU A 157 -8.08 8.69 -19.86
CA LEU A 157 -8.34 7.27 -20.10
C LEU A 157 -8.74 6.54 -18.81
N ALA A 158 -8.07 6.80 -17.69
CA ALA A 158 -8.40 6.19 -16.39
C ALA A 158 -9.80 6.57 -15.92
N VAL A 159 -10.24 7.82 -16.14
CA VAL A 159 -11.61 8.27 -15.82
C VAL A 159 -12.65 7.50 -16.63
N LEU A 160 -12.38 7.18 -17.90
CA LEU A 160 -13.30 6.37 -18.72
C LEU A 160 -13.30 4.90 -18.34
N VAL A 161 -12.14 4.33 -18.03
CA VAL A 161 -11.96 2.89 -17.76
C VAL A 161 -12.42 2.51 -16.34
N SER A 162 -12.17 3.38 -15.34
CA SER A 162 -12.45 3.10 -13.93
C SER A 162 -13.92 2.69 -13.65
N PRO A 163 -14.96 3.41 -14.12
CA PRO A 163 -16.35 3.02 -13.87
C PRO A 163 -16.72 1.72 -14.56
N ILE A 164 -16.14 1.42 -15.72
CA ILE A 164 -16.38 0.16 -16.44
C ILE A 164 -15.81 -1.01 -15.64
N LEU A 165 -14.57 -0.91 -15.18
CA LEU A 165 -13.93 -1.92 -14.34
C LEU A 165 -14.71 -2.14 -13.04
N LYS A 166 -15.14 -1.03 -12.40
CA LYS A 166 -15.94 -1.11 -11.17
C LYS A 166 -17.27 -1.83 -11.41
N LEU A 167 -17.97 -1.49 -12.48
CA LEU A 167 -19.23 -2.16 -12.85
C LEU A 167 -19.03 -3.65 -13.08
N LEU A 168 -18.02 -4.04 -13.84
CA LEU A 168 -17.72 -5.45 -14.13
C LEU A 168 -17.33 -6.26 -12.88
N LYS A 169 -16.68 -5.63 -11.90
CA LYS A 169 -16.18 -6.30 -10.69
C LYS A 169 -17.18 -6.28 -9.52
N THR A 170 -18.03 -5.28 -9.42
CA THR A 170 -18.92 -5.08 -8.25
C THR A 170 -20.40 -5.00 -8.59
N GLY A 171 -20.78 -4.95 -9.87
CA GLY A 171 -22.15 -4.69 -10.30
C GLY A 171 -22.64 -3.25 -10.00
N ARG A 172 -21.77 -2.35 -9.52
CA ARG A 172 -22.12 -0.97 -9.14
C ARG A 172 -21.17 0.02 -9.79
N VAL A 173 -21.70 1.16 -10.25
CA VAL A 173 -20.91 2.21 -10.90
C VAL A 173 -20.41 3.24 -9.89
N ARG A 174 -21.20 3.56 -8.88
CA ARG A 174 -20.91 4.68 -7.96
C ARG A 174 -20.86 4.23 -6.50
N PRO A 175 -19.91 4.74 -5.69
CA PRO A 175 -19.94 4.62 -4.23
C PRO A 175 -21.11 5.42 -3.65
N SER A 176 -21.46 5.17 -2.38
CA SER A 176 -22.45 5.97 -1.66
C SER A 176 -22.05 7.43 -1.59
N ARG A 177 -23.02 8.33 -1.32
CA ARG A 177 -22.73 9.77 -1.16
C ARG A 177 -21.76 10.01 0.01
N ALA A 178 -22.04 9.37 1.15
CA ALA A 178 -21.18 9.48 2.34
C ALA A 178 -19.75 9.01 2.10
N GLU A 179 -19.58 7.89 1.37
CA GLU A 179 -18.26 7.37 0.99
C GLU A 179 -17.51 8.36 0.09
N ARG A 180 -18.19 8.96 -0.91
CA ARG A 180 -17.56 9.96 -1.79
C ARG A 180 -17.13 11.20 -1.04
N GLU A 181 -17.99 11.72 -0.14
CA GLU A 181 -17.71 12.91 0.66
C GLU A 181 -16.51 12.66 1.60
N ALA A 182 -16.45 11.49 2.26
CA ALA A 182 -15.35 11.14 3.15
C ALA A 182 -14.01 11.01 2.39
N TRP A 183 -14.00 10.36 1.22
CA TRP A 183 -12.80 10.28 0.37
C TRP A 183 -12.38 11.62 -0.22
N ALA A 184 -13.34 12.49 -0.57
CA ALA A 184 -13.04 13.84 -1.08
C ALA A 184 -12.43 14.73 0.01
N GLU A 185 -12.91 14.62 1.25
CA GLU A 185 -12.35 15.34 2.39
C GLU A 185 -10.94 14.86 2.73
N HIS A 186 -10.74 13.54 2.77
CA HIS A 186 -9.43 12.93 3.00
C HIS A 186 -8.41 13.35 1.93
N GLY A 187 -8.75 13.23 0.65
CA GLY A 187 -7.87 13.55 -0.46
C GLY A 187 -7.47 15.04 -0.58
N GLN A 188 -8.15 15.97 0.10
CA GLN A 188 -7.73 17.37 0.15
C GLN A 188 -6.46 17.61 0.97
N ARG A 189 -6.12 16.67 1.86
CA ARG A 189 -4.94 16.73 2.74
C ARG A 189 -3.76 15.96 2.20
N ASP A 190 -3.98 15.12 1.18
CA ASP A 190 -2.94 14.26 0.63
C ASP A 190 -1.94 15.06 -0.21
N VAL A 191 -0.68 14.81 0.03
CA VAL A 191 0.41 15.36 -0.77
C VAL A 191 1.09 14.23 -1.52
N TYR A 192 0.87 14.19 -2.83
CA TYR A 192 1.45 13.15 -3.67
C TYR A 192 2.79 13.60 -4.26
N LEU A 193 3.78 12.73 -4.20
CA LEU A 193 5.04 12.93 -4.90
C LEU A 193 4.84 12.71 -6.42
N THR A 194 5.62 13.42 -7.21
CA THR A 194 5.73 13.13 -8.63
C THR A 194 6.54 11.86 -8.87
N LEU A 195 6.36 11.23 -10.01
CA LEU A 195 7.10 10.01 -10.31
C LEU A 195 8.61 10.23 -10.42
N SER A 196 9.02 11.45 -10.82
CA SER A 196 10.40 11.90 -10.86
C SER A 196 11.02 11.95 -9.46
N GLN A 197 10.29 12.50 -8.49
CA GLN A 197 10.71 12.53 -7.07
C GLN A 197 10.80 11.12 -6.49
N VAL A 198 9.79 10.26 -6.74
CA VAL A 198 9.82 8.85 -6.31
C VAL A 198 11.05 8.12 -6.83
N ARG A 199 11.37 8.28 -8.14
CA ARG A 199 12.56 7.66 -8.74
C ARG A 199 13.85 8.14 -8.11
N LYS A 200 13.95 9.43 -7.79
CA LYS A 200 15.13 10.00 -7.12
C LYS A 200 15.32 9.37 -5.75
N ILE A 201 14.28 9.34 -4.91
CA ILE A 201 14.34 8.71 -3.58
C ILE A 201 14.71 7.23 -3.70
N CYS A 202 14.10 6.51 -4.67
CA CYS A 202 14.43 5.10 -4.89
C CYS A 202 15.88 4.89 -5.33
N ALA A 203 16.45 5.78 -6.15
CA ALA A 203 17.85 5.66 -6.57
C ALA A 203 18.80 5.75 -5.36
N ASP A 204 18.48 6.61 -4.41
CA ASP A 204 19.31 6.83 -3.21
C ASP A 204 19.14 5.72 -2.17
N VAL A 205 17.88 5.32 -1.89
CA VAL A 205 17.55 4.36 -0.81
C VAL A 205 17.58 2.90 -1.28
N LEU A 206 17.05 2.64 -2.48
CA LEU A 206 16.81 1.31 -3.04
C LEU A 206 17.48 1.17 -4.43
N PRO A 207 18.81 1.21 -4.52
CA PRO A 207 19.50 1.12 -5.82
C PRO A 207 19.06 -0.13 -6.59
N GLY A 208 18.71 0.08 -7.87
CA GLY A 208 18.17 -0.98 -8.73
C GLY A 208 16.67 -1.23 -8.59
N ALA A 209 15.93 -0.41 -7.83
CA ALA A 209 14.48 -0.52 -7.74
C ALA A 209 13.79 -0.30 -9.10
N GLN A 210 12.81 -1.15 -9.39
CA GLN A 210 11.95 -0.99 -10.56
C GLN A 210 10.75 -0.12 -10.19
N VAL A 211 10.74 1.13 -10.64
CA VAL A 211 9.63 2.06 -10.48
C VAL A 211 8.81 2.08 -11.76
N ARG A 212 7.60 1.53 -11.72
CA ARG A 212 6.70 1.41 -12.89
C ARG A 212 5.44 2.24 -12.69
N LYS A 213 5.08 3.00 -13.71
CA LYS A 213 3.82 3.74 -13.78
C LYS A 213 2.71 2.81 -14.28
N HIS A 214 1.55 2.90 -13.65
CA HIS A 214 0.36 2.14 -14.00
C HIS A 214 -0.80 3.04 -14.44
N LEU A 215 -1.89 2.43 -14.92
CA LEU A 215 -3.18 3.09 -15.10
C LEU A 215 -3.79 3.37 -13.71
N LEU A 216 -4.94 4.04 -13.65
CA LEU A 216 -5.68 4.32 -12.41
C LEU A 216 -4.86 5.06 -11.35
N TRP A 217 -3.99 5.99 -11.80
CA TRP A 217 -3.18 6.89 -10.94
C TRP A 217 -2.28 6.15 -9.96
N ARG A 218 -1.76 4.99 -10.33
CA ARG A 218 -0.87 4.18 -9.49
C ARG A 218 0.53 4.08 -10.06
N TYR A 219 1.49 3.92 -9.16
CA TYR A 219 2.83 3.43 -9.49
C TYR A 219 3.19 2.27 -8.56
N SER A 220 4.14 1.46 -8.97
CA SER A 220 4.71 0.41 -8.12
C SER A 220 6.21 0.57 -7.97
N ILE A 221 6.73 0.18 -6.81
CA ILE A 221 8.14 -0.04 -6.55
C ILE A 221 8.30 -1.54 -6.27
N ILE A 222 9.19 -2.17 -7.02
CA ILE A 222 9.61 -3.55 -6.80
C ILE A 222 11.10 -3.54 -6.62
N TRP A 223 11.57 -4.00 -5.47
CA TRP A 223 12.99 -4.05 -5.16
C TRP A 223 13.35 -5.33 -4.43
N LYS A 224 14.50 -5.90 -4.76
CA LYS A 224 15.03 -7.10 -4.11
C LYS A 224 16.33 -6.76 -3.38
N LYS A 225 16.37 -7.07 -2.08
CA LYS A 225 17.57 -6.89 -1.27
C LYS A 225 18.65 -7.85 -1.74
N ALA A 226 19.86 -7.35 -1.95
CA ALA A 226 20.98 -8.20 -2.33
C ALA A 226 21.24 -9.30 -1.29
N ALA A 227 21.78 -10.43 -1.73
CA ALA A 227 22.33 -11.44 -0.85
C ALA A 227 23.44 -10.81 0.02
N LYS A 228 23.57 -11.24 1.28
CA LYS A 228 24.82 -10.95 2.00
C LYS A 228 25.94 -11.62 1.22
N GLY A 229 26.94 -10.85 0.82
CA GLY A 229 28.17 -11.42 0.28
C GLY A 229 28.74 -12.47 1.25
N PRO A 230 29.51 -13.44 0.77
CA PRO A 230 30.25 -14.32 1.66
C PRO A 230 31.12 -13.44 2.55
N GLY A 231 30.92 -13.53 3.88
CA GLY A 231 31.76 -12.88 4.88
C GLY A 231 33.12 -13.53 4.93
#